data_8d86cec26e5fe6c5b8fde25a0b9854b0
#
_entry.id   8d86cec26e5fe6c5b8fde25a0b9854b0
#
_cell.length_a   1.000
_cell.length_b   1.000
_cell.length_c   1.000
_cell.angle_alpha   90.00
_cell.angle_beta   90.00
_cell.angle_gamma   90.00
#
_symmetry.space_group_name_H-M   'P 1'
#
loop_
_entity.id
_entity.type
_entity.pdbx_description
1 polymer ?
#
loop_
_entity_poly.entity_id
_entity_poly.type
_entity_poly.pdbx_seq_one_letter_code
_entity_poly.pdbx_strand_id
1 'polypeptide(L)'
;MARVALLLGGNRGDMKRTLQRAQQLINERVGAVMRCSHRYLSPAWGFTDSEPFTNQAMEISTDHTPEEVLDLIQQIEDELGRNRAAEQIEKAATGADYAARPIDIDIIFYGNQVISTDRLTIPHPHLADREFALTPLSEIMRRFVHPVTGQSVGEMLDRVRTTEVVEAE
;
A
#
# COMPACT_ATOMS: atom_id res chain seq x y z
N MET A 1 -0.92 -12.53 18.17
CA MET A 1 -0.99 -11.33 17.32
C MET A 1 -0.13 -11.47 16.07
N ALA A 2 -0.66 -11.04 14.95
CA ALA A 2 0.08 -11.09 13.68
C ALA A 2 0.68 -9.74 13.33
N ARG A 3 1.85 -9.75 12.70
CA ARG A 3 2.47 -8.56 12.13
C ARG A 3 2.04 -8.44 10.67
N VAL A 4 1.49 -7.29 10.32
CA VAL A 4 0.95 -7.04 8.99
C VAL A 4 1.62 -5.81 8.39
N ALA A 5 2.10 -5.95 7.16
CA ALA A 5 2.66 -4.82 6.43
C ALA A 5 1.62 -4.27 5.47
N LEU A 6 1.36 -2.98 5.56
CA LEU A 6 0.40 -2.26 4.73
C LEU A 6 1.13 -1.22 3.89
N LEU A 7 0.65 -1.03 2.66
CA LEU A 7 1.07 0.09 1.84
C LEU A 7 -0.13 0.99 1.61
N LEU A 8 0.00 2.27 1.96
CA LEU A 8 -1.02 3.29 1.77
C LEU A 8 -0.56 4.23 0.68
N GLY A 9 -1.47 4.64 -0.20
CA GLY A 9 -1.12 5.58 -1.24
C GLY A 9 -2.30 6.24 -1.90
N GLY A 10 -2.02 7.27 -2.69
CA GLY A 10 -3.00 7.99 -3.47
C GLY A 10 -2.37 9.18 -4.16
N ASN A 11 -3.16 9.89 -4.95
CA ASN A 11 -2.69 11.07 -5.67
C ASN A 11 -3.76 12.17 -5.84
N ARG A 12 -4.73 12.21 -4.95
CA ARG A 12 -5.77 13.26 -4.95
C ARG A 12 -5.86 13.93 -3.59
N GLY A 13 -6.00 15.25 -3.62
CA GLY A 13 -6.18 16.06 -2.44
C GLY A 13 -4.91 16.18 -1.60
N ASP A 14 -5.10 16.53 -0.35
CA ASP A 14 -4.01 16.65 0.62
C ASP A 14 -3.61 15.28 1.14
N MET A 15 -2.64 14.65 0.48
CA MET A 15 -2.20 13.29 0.83
C MET A 15 -1.60 13.20 2.23
N LYS A 16 -0.90 14.23 2.69
CA LYS A 16 -0.36 14.25 4.06
C LYS A 16 -1.48 14.09 5.08
N ARG A 17 -2.55 14.86 4.92
CA ARG A 17 -3.70 14.83 5.81
C ARG A 17 -4.46 13.50 5.69
N THR A 18 -4.67 13.02 4.47
CA THR A 18 -5.34 11.74 4.22
C THR A 18 -4.59 10.58 4.86
N LEU A 19 -3.27 10.53 4.70
CA LEU A 19 -2.44 9.47 5.28
C LEU A 19 -2.42 9.54 6.81
N GLN A 20 -2.38 10.74 7.39
CA GLN A 20 -2.47 10.90 8.85
C GLN A 20 -3.81 10.40 9.38
N ARG A 21 -4.90 10.71 8.69
CA ARG A 21 -6.24 10.24 9.07
C ARG A 21 -6.35 8.73 8.95
N ALA A 22 -5.83 8.16 7.85
CA ALA A 22 -5.80 6.72 7.65
C ALA A 22 -5.03 6.02 8.77
N GLN A 23 -3.88 6.55 9.17
CA GLN A 23 -3.10 5.99 10.28
C GLN A 23 -3.89 5.96 11.57
N GLN A 24 -4.61 7.03 11.89
CA GLN A 24 -5.46 7.08 13.09
C GLN A 24 -6.53 5.99 13.05
N LEU A 25 -7.23 5.86 11.94
CA LEU A 25 -8.31 4.87 11.79
C LEU A 25 -7.77 3.43 11.83
N ILE A 26 -6.63 3.18 11.22
CA ILE A 26 -5.97 1.88 11.27
C ILE A 26 -5.59 1.54 12.71
N ASN A 27 -4.98 2.48 13.41
CA ASN A 27 -4.57 2.27 14.80
C ASN A 27 -5.76 1.98 15.73
N GLU A 28 -6.89 2.62 15.48
CA GLU A 28 -8.09 2.46 16.29
C GLU A 28 -8.87 1.18 15.99
N ARG A 29 -8.90 0.75 14.72
CA ARG A 29 -9.85 -0.28 14.25
C ARG A 29 -9.21 -1.57 13.76
N VAL A 30 -7.96 -1.52 13.28
CA VAL A 30 -7.34 -2.68 12.63
C VAL A 30 -6.29 -3.31 13.54
N GLY A 31 -5.35 -2.51 14.01
CA GLY A 31 -4.29 -2.99 14.88
C GLY A 31 -3.33 -1.88 15.25
N ALA A 32 -2.54 -2.11 16.28
CA ALA A 32 -1.57 -1.13 16.75
C ALA A 32 -0.51 -0.86 15.69
N VAL A 33 -0.35 0.41 15.31
CA VAL A 33 0.69 0.83 14.37
C VAL A 33 2.03 0.79 15.08
N MET A 34 2.92 -0.09 14.62
CA MET A 34 4.23 -0.33 15.24
C MET A 34 5.32 0.50 14.58
N ARG A 35 5.26 0.67 13.27
CA ARG A 35 6.21 1.47 12.49
C ARG A 35 5.51 2.14 11.31
N CYS A 36 5.99 3.33 10.95
CA CYS A 36 5.60 4.02 9.73
C CYS A 36 6.85 4.48 9.00
N SER A 37 6.86 4.34 7.68
CA SER A 37 7.88 4.96 6.86
C SER A 37 7.61 6.46 6.71
N HIS A 38 8.57 7.18 6.17
CA HIS A 38 8.31 8.49 5.58
C HIS A 38 7.38 8.32 4.37
N ARG A 39 6.85 9.43 3.87
CA ARG A 39 6.08 9.45 2.64
C ARG A 39 7.03 9.56 1.46
N TYR A 40 6.70 8.87 0.37
CA TYR A 40 7.50 8.85 -0.84
C TYR A 40 6.65 9.22 -2.05
N LEU A 41 7.23 9.95 -2.98
CA LEU A 41 6.58 10.35 -4.22
C LEU A 41 7.07 9.48 -5.37
N SER A 42 6.17 9.07 -6.24
CA SER A 42 6.47 8.30 -7.45
C SER A 42 5.64 8.80 -8.62
N PRO A 43 6.11 8.59 -9.88
CA PRO A 43 5.35 9.01 -11.06
C PRO A 43 3.98 8.33 -11.13
N ALA A 44 3.00 9.03 -11.74
CA ALA A 44 1.66 8.49 -11.98
C ALA A 44 1.65 7.68 -13.28
N TRP A 45 2.09 6.42 -13.20
CA TRP A 45 2.13 5.53 -14.36
C TRP A 45 0.75 4.99 -14.71
N GLY A 46 0.50 4.78 -16.00
CA GLY A 46 -0.69 4.10 -16.48
C GLY A 46 -1.89 5.00 -16.74
N PHE A 47 -1.77 6.32 -16.55
CA PHE A 47 -2.81 7.28 -16.90
C PHE A 47 -2.23 8.68 -17.11
N THR A 48 -3.06 9.60 -17.64
CA THR A 48 -2.63 10.93 -18.07
C THR A 48 -2.55 11.97 -16.96
N ASP A 49 -2.95 11.63 -15.74
CA ASP A 49 -2.88 12.52 -14.59
C ASP A 49 -1.40 12.81 -14.27
N SER A 50 -1.05 14.07 -14.18
CA SER A 50 0.32 14.50 -13.88
C SER A 50 0.67 14.49 -12.40
N GLU A 51 -0.33 14.30 -11.51
CA GLU A 51 -0.08 14.29 -10.07
C GLU A 51 0.64 13.01 -9.65
N PRO A 52 1.78 13.11 -8.98
CA PRO A 52 2.48 11.92 -8.50
C PRO A 52 1.68 11.21 -7.42
N PHE A 53 1.92 9.91 -7.28
CA PHE A 53 1.42 9.17 -6.14
C PHE A 53 2.28 9.43 -4.91
N THR A 54 1.62 9.51 -3.75
CA THR A 54 2.30 9.52 -2.45
C THR A 54 2.04 8.17 -1.79
N ASN A 55 3.10 7.50 -1.35
CA ASN A 55 3.01 6.19 -0.71
C ASN A 55 3.68 6.20 0.66
N GLN A 56 3.13 5.42 1.58
CA GLN A 56 3.68 5.24 2.93
C GLN A 56 3.46 3.80 3.36
N ALA A 57 4.49 3.18 3.94
CA ALA A 57 4.38 1.84 4.49
C ALA A 57 4.12 1.89 6.00
N MET A 58 3.36 0.93 6.49
CA MET A 58 3.09 0.75 7.93
C MET A 58 3.22 -0.71 8.28
N GLU A 59 3.74 -0.99 9.49
CA GLU A 59 3.66 -2.29 10.11
C GLU A 59 2.73 -2.19 11.30
N ILE A 60 1.73 -3.06 11.35
CA ILE A 60 0.77 -3.12 12.45
C ILE A 60 0.81 -4.49 13.13
N SER A 61 0.34 -4.52 14.37
CA SER A 61 0.13 -5.75 15.13
C SER A 61 -1.38 -5.91 15.34
N THR A 62 -1.95 -7.04 14.93
CA THR A 62 -3.40 -7.24 14.94
C THR A 62 -3.79 -8.63 15.40
N ASP A 63 -4.98 -8.73 16.02
CA ASP A 63 -5.62 -10.01 16.33
C ASP A 63 -6.65 -10.43 15.27
N HIS A 64 -6.90 -9.56 14.29
CA HIS A 64 -7.84 -9.86 13.21
C HIS A 64 -7.23 -10.85 12.20
N THR A 65 -8.09 -11.66 11.60
CA THR A 65 -7.70 -12.54 10.48
C THR A 65 -7.39 -11.70 9.23
N PRO A 66 -6.71 -12.27 8.22
CA PRO A 66 -6.45 -11.54 6.97
C PRO A 66 -7.72 -11.00 6.31
N GLU A 67 -8.79 -11.79 6.28
CA GLU A 67 -10.07 -11.36 5.69
C GLU A 67 -10.72 -10.23 6.50
N GLU A 68 -10.65 -10.29 7.83
CA GLU A 68 -11.15 -9.21 8.68
C GLU A 68 -10.35 -7.93 8.47
N VAL A 69 -9.03 -8.03 8.35
CA VAL A 69 -8.17 -6.89 8.05
C VAL A 69 -8.58 -6.24 6.72
N LEU A 70 -8.81 -7.07 5.70
CA LEU A 70 -9.25 -6.58 4.39
C LEU A 70 -10.57 -5.82 4.50
N ASP A 71 -11.56 -6.37 5.19
CA ASP A 71 -12.86 -5.75 5.37
C ASP A 71 -12.75 -4.39 6.08
N LEU A 72 -11.95 -4.33 7.14
CA LEU A 72 -11.74 -3.09 7.89
C LEU A 72 -11.03 -2.03 7.08
N ILE A 73 -10.03 -2.43 6.31
CA ILE A 73 -9.30 -1.54 5.41
C ILE A 73 -10.23 -0.94 4.36
N GLN A 74 -11.10 -1.76 3.77
CA GLN A 74 -12.05 -1.28 2.76
C GLN A 74 -13.05 -0.28 3.35
N GLN A 75 -13.50 -0.50 4.58
CA GLN A 75 -14.34 0.46 5.29
C GLN A 75 -13.61 1.80 5.49
N ILE A 76 -12.34 1.76 5.85
CA ILE A 76 -11.53 2.98 6.03
C ILE A 76 -11.36 3.71 4.69
N GLU A 77 -11.07 2.99 3.61
CA GLU A 77 -10.97 3.59 2.28
C GLU A 77 -12.27 4.30 1.89
N ASP A 78 -13.41 3.67 2.14
CA ASP A 78 -14.72 4.24 1.84
C ASP A 78 -14.99 5.53 2.65
N GLU A 79 -14.64 5.54 3.95
CA GLU A 79 -14.78 6.72 4.80
C GLU A 79 -13.88 7.87 4.35
N LEU A 80 -12.73 7.55 3.75
CA LEU A 80 -11.78 8.56 3.27
C LEU A 80 -12.08 9.04 1.84
N GLY A 81 -13.24 8.66 1.31
CA GLY A 81 -13.75 9.19 0.07
C GLY A 81 -13.48 8.39 -1.19
N ARG A 82 -13.03 7.14 -1.06
CA ARG A 82 -12.82 6.28 -2.23
C ARG A 82 -14.17 5.86 -2.81
N ASN A 83 -14.34 6.00 -4.12
CA ASN A 83 -15.51 5.56 -4.86
C ASN A 83 -15.09 4.58 -5.96
N ARG A 84 -15.24 3.27 -5.70
CA ARG A 84 -14.80 2.22 -6.61
C ARG A 84 -15.59 2.18 -7.93
N ALA A 85 -16.86 2.54 -7.91
CA ALA A 85 -17.68 2.62 -9.13
C ALA A 85 -17.19 3.72 -10.05
N ALA A 86 -16.89 4.90 -9.51
CA ALA A 86 -16.34 6.00 -10.29
C ALA A 86 -14.94 5.66 -10.83
N GLU A 87 -14.13 4.94 -10.09
CA GLU A 87 -12.82 4.47 -10.54
C GLU A 87 -12.92 3.55 -11.75
N GLN A 88 -13.88 2.64 -11.76
CA GLN A 88 -14.10 1.73 -12.92
C GLN A 88 -14.53 2.50 -14.17
N ILE A 89 -15.38 3.50 -14.01
CA ILE A 89 -15.81 4.37 -15.10
C ILE A 89 -14.60 5.15 -15.66
N GLU A 90 -13.76 5.69 -14.79
CA GLU A 90 -12.57 6.42 -15.19
C GLU A 90 -11.59 5.52 -15.97
N LYS A 91 -11.34 4.31 -15.49
CA LYS A 91 -10.47 3.34 -16.17
C LYS A 91 -11.01 2.98 -17.55
N ALA A 92 -12.30 2.75 -17.68
CA ALA A 92 -12.95 2.43 -18.95
C ALA A 92 -12.85 3.59 -19.94
N ALA A 93 -12.97 4.83 -19.46
CA ALA A 93 -12.89 6.02 -20.31
C ALA A 93 -11.46 6.33 -20.78
N THR A 94 -10.46 6.08 -19.95
CA THR A 94 -9.06 6.43 -20.22
C THR A 94 -8.23 5.28 -20.78
N GLY A 95 -8.70 4.04 -20.60
CA GLY A 95 -7.93 2.85 -20.96
C GLY A 95 -6.74 2.58 -20.04
N ALA A 96 -6.64 3.26 -18.92
CA ALA A 96 -5.54 3.13 -17.99
C ALA A 96 -5.73 1.96 -17.02
N ASP A 97 -4.62 1.39 -16.52
CA ASP A 97 -4.65 0.35 -15.50
C ASP A 97 -4.98 0.90 -14.11
N TYR A 98 -4.68 2.17 -13.87
CA TYR A 98 -4.90 2.85 -12.59
C TYR A 98 -5.79 4.06 -12.77
N ALA A 99 -6.67 4.31 -11.79
CA ALA A 99 -7.43 5.54 -11.68
C ALA A 99 -6.80 6.43 -10.59
N ALA A 100 -6.91 7.75 -10.74
CA ALA A 100 -6.57 8.69 -9.68
C ALA A 100 -7.50 8.45 -8.48
N ARG A 101 -6.96 8.41 -7.27
CA ARG A 101 -7.74 8.06 -6.08
C ARG A 101 -7.23 8.76 -4.82
N PRO A 102 -8.14 9.08 -3.86
CA PRO A 102 -7.74 9.71 -2.61
C PRO A 102 -6.96 8.79 -1.70
N ILE A 103 -7.26 7.48 -1.72
CA ILE A 103 -6.57 6.51 -0.87
C ILE A 103 -6.72 5.09 -1.41
N ASP A 104 -5.64 4.33 -1.31
CA ASP A 104 -5.59 2.90 -1.57
C ASP A 104 -4.74 2.27 -0.46
N ILE A 105 -5.24 1.21 0.14
CA ILE A 105 -4.53 0.51 1.21
C ILE A 105 -4.42 -0.96 0.83
N ASP A 106 -3.18 -1.42 0.62
CA ASP A 106 -2.90 -2.80 0.26
C ASP A 106 -2.28 -3.56 1.42
N ILE A 107 -2.70 -4.81 1.60
CA ILE A 107 -2.02 -5.75 2.49
C ILE A 107 -0.87 -6.37 1.72
N ILE A 108 0.36 -6.10 2.15
CA ILE A 108 1.56 -6.62 1.48
C ILE A 108 1.99 -7.95 2.07
N PHE A 109 2.10 -8.01 3.39
CA PHE A 109 2.44 -9.22 4.13
C PHE A 109 1.52 -9.39 5.33
N TYR A 110 1.19 -10.63 5.66
CA TYR A 110 0.52 -10.99 6.91
C TYR A 110 1.36 -12.08 7.58
N GLY A 111 2.30 -11.66 8.46
CA GLY A 111 3.31 -12.56 8.98
C GLY A 111 4.07 -13.22 7.83
N ASN A 112 4.26 -14.53 7.92
CA ASN A 112 4.87 -15.34 6.85
C ASN A 112 3.82 -16.13 6.05
N GLN A 113 2.54 -15.78 6.18
CA GLN A 113 1.47 -16.53 5.52
C GLN A 113 1.45 -16.30 4.01
N VAL A 114 1.08 -17.36 3.30
CA VAL A 114 0.85 -17.33 1.86
C VAL A 114 -0.63 -17.64 1.66
N ILE A 115 -1.38 -16.68 1.13
CA ILE A 115 -2.84 -16.76 0.98
C ILE A 115 -3.19 -16.47 -0.47
N SER A 116 -4.03 -17.32 -1.06
CA SER A 116 -4.53 -17.13 -2.42
C SER A 116 -6.00 -17.49 -2.44
N THR A 117 -6.86 -16.47 -2.37
CA THR A 117 -8.31 -16.60 -2.47
C THR A 117 -8.82 -15.63 -3.53
N ASP A 118 -10.11 -15.70 -3.85
CA ASP A 118 -10.73 -14.78 -4.81
C ASP A 118 -10.63 -13.32 -4.36
N ARG A 119 -10.64 -13.09 -3.05
CA ARG A 119 -10.60 -11.74 -2.49
C ARG A 119 -9.21 -11.24 -2.15
N LEU A 120 -8.25 -12.15 -1.89
CA LEU A 120 -7.02 -11.77 -1.22
C LEU A 120 -5.85 -12.65 -1.65
N THR A 121 -4.76 -12.00 -2.07
CA THR A 121 -3.50 -12.66 -2.37
C THR A 121 -2.40 -12.02 -1.52
N ILE A 122 -1.79 -12.81 -0.64
CA ILE A 122 -0.69 -12.39 0.24
C ILE A 122 0.46 -13.40 0.10
N PRO A 123 1.69 -12.98 -0.10
CA PRO A 123 2.18 -11.60 -0.33
C PRO A 123 1.59 -10.97 -1.58
N HIS A 124 1.55 -9.63 -1.61
CA HIS A 124 0.99 -8.91 -2.77
C HIS A 124 1.68 -9.38 -4.05
N PRO A 125 0.92 -9.78 -5.11
CA PRO A 125 1.48 -10.52 -6.24
C PRO A 125 2.47 -9.74 -7.11
N HIS A 126 2.40 -8.41 -7.11
CA HIS A 126 3.26 -7.57 -7.96
C HIS A 126 4.33 -6.82 -7.17
N LEU A 127 4.54 -7.17 -5.91
CA LEU A 127 5.46 -6.44 -5.04
C LEU A 127 6.87 -6.34 -5.62
N ALA A 128 7.39 -7.43 -6.16
CA ALA A 128 8.77 -7.48 -6.65
C ALA A 128 9.08 -6.50 -7.80
N ASP A 129 8.04 -6.05 -8.51
CA ASP A 129 8.16 -5.14 -9.65
C ASP A 129 7.80 -3.69 -9.29
N ARG A 130 7.47 -3.42 -8.03
CA ARG A 130 6.93 -2.11 -7.61
C ARG A 130 7.90 -1.37 -6.70
N GLU A 131 8.77 -0.60 -7.30
CA GLU A 131 9.70 0.26 -6.56
C GLU A 131 9.00 1.19 -5.58
N PHE A 132 7.84 1.75 -5.98
CA PHE A 132 7.07 2.67 -5.14
C PHE A 132 6.54 2.01 -3.85
N ALA A 133 6.41 0.69 -3.83
CA ALA A 133 6.04 -0.08 -2.64
C ALA A 133 7.29 -0.51 -1.87
N LEU A 134 8.30 -1.00 -2.57
CA LEU A 134 9.52 -1.53 -1.94
C LEU A 134 10.34 -0.45 -1.24
N THR A 135 10.36 0.77 -1.76
CA THR A 135 11.12 1.87 -1.15
C THR A 135 10.63 2.17 0.28
N PRO A 136 9.34 2.49 0.50
CA PRO A 136 8.88 2.72 1.87
C PRO A 136 8.94 1.47 2.75
N LEU A 137 8.66 0.28 2.20
CA LEU A 137 8.78 -0.96 2.97
C LEU A 137 10.22 -1.21 3.41
N SER A 138 11.19 -0.93 2.56
CA SER A 138 12.62 -1.09 2.89
C SER A 138 13.05 -0.20 4.05
N GLU A 139 12.43 0.95 4.23
CA GLU A 139 12.74 1.82 5.37
C GLU A 139 12.41 1.16 6.71
N ILE A 140 11.31 0.40 6.78
CA ILE A 140 10.80 -0.15 8.04
C ILE A 140 11.03 -1.65 8.20
N MET A 141 11.30 -2.39 7.11
CA MET A 141 11.44 -3.85 7.19
C MET A 141 12.39 -4.41 6.12
N ARG A 142 13.52 -3.75 5.93
CA ARG A 142 14.51 -4.09 4.90
C ARG A 142 14.93 -5.56 4.91
N ARG A 143 15.04 -6.16 6.10
CA ARG A 143 15.54 -7.53 6.29
C ARG A 143 14.44 -8.59 6.25
N PHE A 144 13.19 -8.18 6.15
CA PHE A 144 12.09 -9.14 6.08
C PHE A 144 12.19 -9.97 4.82
N VAL A 145 12.11 -11.30 4.96
CA VAL A 145 12.25 -12.25 3.84
C VAL A 145 10.87 -12.62 3.32
N HIS A 146 10.68 -12.41 2.03
CA HIS A 146 9.45 -12.77 1.32
C HIS A 146 9.23 -14.29 1.42
N PRO A 147 8.08 -14.75 1.94
CA PRO A 147 7.87 -16.16 2.24
C PRO A 147 7.79 -17.09 1.01
N VAL A 148 7.65 -16.53 -0.19
CA VAL A 148 7.61 -17.31 -1.43
C VAL A 148 8.93 -17.25 -2.16
N THR A 149 9.47 -16.04 -2.37
CA THR A 149 10.69 -15.87 -3.19
C THR A 149 11.99 -16.11 -2.42
N GLY A 150 11.94 -16.01 -1.09
CA GLY A 150 13.15 -16.12 -0.27
C GLY A 150 14.05 -14.90 -0.32
N GLN A 151 13.64 -13.83 -0.99
CA GLN A 151 14.41 -12.60 -1.06
C GLN A 151 13.95 -11.62 0.03
N SER A 152 14.89 -10.84 0.58
CA SER A 152 14.52 -9.77 1.50
C SER A 152 13.92 -8.58 0.75
N VAL A 153 13.18 -7.75 1.47
CA VAL A 153 12.62 -6.51 0.91
C VAL A 153 13.74 -5.64 0.31
N GLY A 154 14.87 -5.53 1.00
CA GLY A 154 16.02 -4.76 0.51
C GLY A 154 16.60 -5.34 -0.79
N GLU A 155 16.73 -6.67 -0.88
CA GLU A 155 17.20 -7.33 -2.10
C GLU A 155 16.25 -7.10 -3.29
N MET A 156 14.94 -7.18 -3.05
CA MET A 156 13.95 -6.91 -4.09
C MET A 156 14.02 -5.46 -4.55
N LEU A 157 14.18 -4.50 -3.63
CA LEU A 157 14.33 -3.10 -3.98
C LEU A 157 15.58 -2.85 -4.82
N ASP A 158 16.71 -3.43 -4.43
CA ASP A 158 17.98 -3.24 -5.16
C ASP A 158 17.88 -3.64 -6.63
N ARG A 159 17.03 -4.61 -6.96
CA ARG A 159 16.83 -5.07 -8.34
C ARG A 159 16.03 -4.08 -9.20
N VAL A 160 15.19 -3.25 -8.62
CA VAL A 160 14.28 -2.35 -9.35
C VAL A 160 14.54 -0.88 -9.06
N ARG A 161 15.50 -0.56 -8.19
CA ARG A 161 15.77 0.81 -7.75
C ARG A 161 16.14 1.73 -8.91
N THR A 162 15.47 2.88 -8.94
CA THR A 162 15.75 3.99 -9.85
C THR A 162 15.91 5.26 -9.03
N THR A 163 15.91 6.41 -9.71
CA THR A 163 15.89 7.73 -9.04
C THR A 163 14.50 8.36 -9.03
N GLU A 164 13.49 7.63 -9.49
CA GLU A 164 12.15 8.19 -9.67
C GLU A 164 11.30 8.23 -8.41
N VAL A 165 11.58 7.35 -7.44
CA VAL A 165 10.88 7.34 -6.14
C VAL A 165 11.72 8.14 -5.15
N VAL A 166 11.15 9.24 -4.65
CA VAL A 166 11.86 10.19 -3.78
C VAL A 166 11.06 10.46 -2.51
N GLU A 167 11.77 10.70 -1.40
CA GLU A 167 11.13 11.05 -0.15
C GLU A 167 10.39 12.38 -0.27
N ALA A 168 9.16 12.45 0.24
CA ALA A 168 8.35 13.66 0.26
C ALA A 168 8.75 14.55 1.44
N GLU A 169 8.74 15.85 1.21
CA GLU A 169 8.99 16.84 2.25
C GLU A 169 7.83 16.98 3.25
#